data_a4005e63eae37f2c7208bb81f0ad85b6
#
_entry.id   a4005e63eae37f2c7208bb81f0ad85b6
#
_cell.length_a   1.000
_cell.length_b   1.000
_cell.length_c   1.000
_cell.angle_alpha   90.00
_cell.angle_beta   90.00
_cell.angle_gamma   90.00
#
_symmetry.space_group_name_H-M   'P 1'
#
loop_
_entity.id
_entity.type
_entity.pdbx_description
1 polymer ?
#
loop_
_entity_poly.entity_id
_entity_poly.type
_entity_poly.pdbx_seq_one_letter_code
_entity_poly.pdbx_strand_id
1 'polypeptide(L)'
;MAIAEITVIPIGTPSPSIGDWIAEAVKVLEKENVKYEVSPVGTLLEGKNADIFRIAAKMHSASFKKGIKRVVTTIIIDDRRDKEVTMKSKVASVKKRLRKSAK
;
A
#
# COMPACT_ATOMS: atom_id res chain seq x y z
N MET A 1 -9.11 9.73 8.69
CA MET A 1 -8.54 8.99 7.54
C MET A 1 -7.44 8.09 8.04
N ALA A 2 -7.31 6.94 7.44
CA ALA A 2 -6.25 6.01 7.77
C ALA A 2 -5.16 6.01 6.69
N ILE A 3 -3.97 5.58 7.07
CA ILE A 3 -2.85 5.37 6.14
C ILE A 3 -2.51 3.89 6.20
N ALA A 4 -2.27 3.29 5.05
CA ALA A 4 -1.94 1.87 4.99
C ALA A 4 -0.80 1.59 4.02
N GLU A 5 -0.10 0.50 4.26
CA GLU A 5 0.82 -0.10 3.31
C GLU A 5 0.31 -1.50 3.00
N ILE A 6 0.17 -1.82 1.73
CA ILE A 6 -0.29 -3.12 1.25
C ILE A 6 0.82 -3.76 0.42
N THR A 7 1.21 -4.96 0.80
CA THR A 7 2.22 -5.73 0.10
C THR A 7 1.62 -7.07 -0.31
N VAL A 8 1.68 -7.39 -1.61
CA VAL A 8 1.21 -8.67 -2.14
C VAL A 8 2.41 -9.48 -2.64
N ILE A 9 2.47 -10.74 -2.25
CA ILE A 9 3.60 -11.61 -2.58
C ILE A 9 3.07 -12.89 -3.22
N PRO A 10 3.22 -13.05 -4.55
CA PRO A 10 2.87 -14.31 -5.20
C PRO A 10 3.91 -15.39 -4.85
N ILE A 11 3.43 -16.58 -4.55
CA ILE A 11 4.27 -17.72 -4.19
C ILE A 11 4.30 -18.71 -5.34
N GLY A 12 5.49 -19.20 -5.70
CA GLY A 12 5.66 -20.20 -6.76
C GLY A 12 5.80 -19.59 -8.14
N THR A 13 6.30 -18.36 -8.23
CA THR A 13 6.60 -17.74 -9.52
C THR A 13 7.82 -18.42 -10.18
N PRO A 14 7.86 -18.49 -11.51
CA PRO A 14 9.00 -19.11 -12.20
C PRO A 14 10.30 -18.31 -12.13
N SER A 15 10.24 -17.08 -11.66
CA SER A 15 11.37 -16.16 -11.54
C SER A 15 11.26 -15.37 -10.24
N PRO A 16 12.38 -14.90 -9.66
CA PRO A 16 12.30 -13.98 -8.52
C PRO A 16 11.72 -12.61 -8.87
N SER A 17 11.59 -12.28 -10.16
CA SER A 17 10.97 -11.03 -10.60
C SER A 17 9.45 -11.15 -10.54
N ILE A 18 8.81 -10.33 -9.73
CA ILE A 18 7.35 -10.39 -9.47
C ILE A 18 6.60 -9.14 -9.96
N GLY A 19 7.26 -8.30 -10.75
CA GLY A 19 6.69 -7.02 -11.19
C GLY A 19 5.34 -7.12 -11.89
N ASP A 20 5.12 -8.18 -12.68
CA ASP A 20 3.85 -8.39 -13.38
C ASP A 20 2.69 -8.57 -12.40
N TRP A 21 2.89 -9.30 -11.32
CA TRP A 21 1.86 -9.51 -10.30
C TRP A 21 1.61 -8.25 -9.49
N ILE A 22 2.66 -7.51 -9.17
CA ILE A 22 2.54 -6.22 -8.48
C ILE A 22 1.74 -5.24 -9.35
N ALA A 23 2.02 -5.17 -10.65
CA ALA A 23 1.29 -4.32 -11.58
C ALA A 23 -0.20 -4.65 -11.61
N GLU A 24 -0.56 -5.94 -11.61
CA GLU A 24 -1.97 -6.34 -11.59
C GLU A 24 -2.67 -5.88 -10.30
N ALA A 25 -2.00 -5.98 -9.18
CA ALA A 25 -2.54 -5.49 -7.90
C ALA A 25 -2.74 -3.97 -7.92
N VAL A 26 -1.75 -3.23 -8.43
CA VAL A 26 -1.79 -1.76 -8.47
C VAL A 26 -2.85 -1.25 -9.46
N LYS A 27 -3.14 -1.98 -10.54
CA LYS A 27 -4.22 -1.61 -11.48
C LYS A 27 -5.57 -1.44 -10.81
N VAL A 28 -5.81 -2.15 -9.71
CA VAL A 28 -7.04 -2.00 -8.93
C VAL A 28 -7.21 -0.55 -8.47
N LEU A 29 -6.11 0.09 -8.07
CA LEU A 29 -6.13 1.45 -7.53
C LEU A 29 -6.46 2.51 -8.59
N GLU A 30 -6.19 2.25 -9.86
CA GLU A 30 -6.52 3.18 -10.94
C GLU A 30 -8.01 3.43 -11.07
N LYS A 31 -8.83 2.48 -10.63
CA LYS A 31 -10.30 2.56 -10.68
C LYS A 31 -10.91 3.01 -9.36
N GLU A 32 -10.10 3.19 -8.34
CA GLU A 32 -10.55 3.58 -7.01
C GLU A 32 -10.29 5.06 -6.77
N ASN A 33 -11.19 5.72 -6.05
CA ASN A 33 -11.05 7.13 -5.73
C ASN A 33 -10.31 7.29 -4.40
N VAL A 34 -9.06 6.83 -4.35
CA VAL A 34 -8.20 6.93 -3.17
C VAL A 34 -6.84 7.46 -3.57
N LYS A 35 -6.20 8.13 -2.64
CA LYS A 35 -4.83 8.59 -2.82
C LYS A 35 -3.88 7.43 -2.56
N TYR A 36 -2.98 7.18 -3.51
CA TYR A 36 -2.00 6.09 -3.36
C TYR A 36 -0.65 6.47 -3.93
N GLU A 37 0.37 5.74 -3.49
CA GLU A 37 1.74 5.90 -3.95
C GLU A 37 2.41 4.53 -3.99
N VAL A 38 3.03 4.19 -5.10
CA VAL A 38 3.82 2.95 -5.21
C VAL A 38 5.20 3.21 -4.64
N SER A 39 5.62 2.38 -3.69
CA SER A 39 6.95 2.45 -3.09
C SER A 39 7.75 1.20 -3.45
N PRO A 40 9.08 1.19 -3.23
CA PRO A 40 9.90 0.02 -3.55
C PRO A 40 9.52 -1.27 -2.83
N VAL A 41 8.82 -1.20 -1.70
CA VAL A 41 8.51 -2.37 -0.87
C VAL A 41 7.02 -2.54 -0.59
N GLY A 42 6.15 -1.74 -1.20
CA GLY A 42 4.71 -1.86 -0.99
C GLY A 42 3.97 -0.70 -1.60
N THR A 43 2.65 -0.73 -1.47
CA THR A 43 1.79 0.35 -1.98
C THR A 43 1.17 1.08 -0.80
N LEU A 44 1.34 2.40 -0.79
CA LEU A 44 0.82 3.26 0.26
C LEU A 44 -0.56 3.79 -0.15
N LEU A 45 -1.50 3.77 0.78
CA LEU A 45 -2.86 4.29 0.57
C LEU A 45 -3.26 5.23 1.69
N GLU A 46 -4.12 6.17 1.35
CA GLU A 46 -4.68 7.09 2.30
C GLU A 46 -6.19 7.18 2.05
N GLY A 47 -7.00 6.89 3.06
CA GLY A 47 -8.44 6.88 2.90
C GLY A 47 -9.17 6.42 4.16
N LYS A 48 -10.47 6.18 4.01
CA LYS A 48 -11.28 5.61 5.08
C LYS A 48 -10.89 4.15 5.29
N ASN A 49 -10.87 3.68 6.53
CA ASN A 49 -10.48 2.31 6.83
C ASN A 49 -11.30 1.26 6.07
N ALA A 50 -12.61 1.46 5.94
CA ALA A 50 -13.47 0.53 5.20
C ALA A 50 -13.05 0.42 3.73
N ASP A 51 -12.71 1.55 3.09
CA ASP A 51 -12.25 1.56 1.70
C ASP A 51 -10.90 0.87 1.57
N ILE A 52 -10.00 1.08 2.51
CA ILE A 52 -8.67 0.45 2.51
C ILE A 52 -8.80 -1.07 2.55
N PHE A 53 -9.62 -1.62 3.43
CA PHE A 53 -9.83 -3.08 3.52
C PHE A 53 -10.48 -3.64 2.27
N ARG A 54 -11.46 -2.94 1.71
CA ARG A 54 -12.11 -3.33 0.46
C ARG A 54 -11.12 -3.37 -0.70
N ILE A 55 -10.29 -2.34 -0.81
CA ILE A 55 -9.26 -2.23 -1.85
C ILE A 55 -8.19 -3.31 -1.67
N ALA A 56 -7.77 -3.54 -0.44
CA ALA A 56 -6.78 -4.59 -0.14
C ALA A 56 -7.29 -5.97 -0.58
N ALA A 57 -8.56 -6.27 -0.34
CA ALA A 57 -9.16 -7.52 -0.80
C ALA A 57 -9.13 -7.66 -2.32
N LYS A 58 -9.40 -6.57 -3.04
CA LYS A 58 -9.34 -6.55 -4.51
C LYS A 58 -7.91 -6.73 -5.03
N MET A 59 -6.94 -6.06 -4.40
CA MET A 59 -5.53 -6.18 -4.76
C MET A 59 -5.04 -7.62 -4.54
N HIS A 60 -5.42 -8.21 -3.44
CA HIS A 60 -5.10 -9.62 -3.13
C HIS A 60 -5.64 -10.54 -4.21
N SER A 61 -6.91 -10.43 -4.55
CA SER A 61 -7.56 -11.27 -5.56
C SER A 61 -6.97 -11.07 -6.94
N ALA A 62 -6.63 -9.83 -7.31
CA ALA A 62 -6.03 -9.51 -8.60
C ALA A 62 -4.62 -10.10 -8.76
N SER A 63 -3.97 -10.47 -7.65
CA SER A 63 -2.63 -11.05 -7.67
C SER A 63 -2.61 -12.53 -8.08
N PHE A 64 -3.77 -13.18 -8.15
CA PHE A 64 -3.88 -14.57 -8.63
C PHE A 64 -3.92 -14.58 -10.16
N LYS A 65 -2.76 -14.45 -10.77
CA LYS A 65 -2.58 -14.42 -12.23
C LYS A 65 -1.52 -15.42 -12.66
N LYS A 66 -1.55 -15.78 -13.94
CA LYS A 66 -0.50 -16.64 -14.55
C LYS A 66 -0.29 -17.97 -13.81
N GLY A 67 -1.37 -18.60 -13.35
CA GLY A 67 -1.31 -19.90 -12.68
C GLY A 67 -0.87 -19.89 -11.23
N ILE A 68 -0.67 -18.72 -10.63
CA ILE A 68 -0.33 -18.60 -9.21
C ILE A 68 -1.50 -19.08 -8.36
N LYS A 69 -1.21 -19.95 -7.39
CA LYS A 69 -2.21 -20.56 -6.51
C LYS A 69 -2.08 -20.12 -5.05
N ARG A 70 -1.07 -19.33 -4.74
CA ARG A 70 -0.85 -18.84 -3.37
C ARG A 70 -0.32 -17.42 -3.42
N VAL A 71 -0.98 -16.55 -2.66
CA VAL A 71 -0.57 -15.15 -2.49
C VAL A 71 -0.58 -14.84 -1.00
N VAL A 72 0.49 -14.24 -0.51
CA VAL A 72 0.56 -13.71 0.85
C VAL A 72 0.42 -12.20 0.77
N THR A 73 -0.58 -11.67 1.45
CA THR A 73 -0.83 -10.23 1.46
C THR A 73 -0.67 -9.71 2.89
N THR A 74 0.16 -8.69 3.03
CA THR A 74 0.36 -8.00 4.29
C THR A 74 -0.28 -6.62 4.23
N ILE A 75 -1.04 -6.28 5.25
CA ILE A 75 -1.69 -4.98 5.39
C ILE A 75 -1.22 -4.37 6.71
N ILE A 76 -0.59 -3.21 6.63
CA ILE A 76 -0.27 -2.39 7.79
C ILE A 76 -1.18 -1.18 7.71
N ILE A 77 -2.01 -0.98 8.73
CA ILE A 77 -2.93 0.14 8.76
C ILE A 77 -2.70 0.98 10.02
N ASP A 78 -2.55 2.28 9.81
CA ASP A 78 -2.42 3.27 10.88
C ASP A 78 -3.66 4.16 10.83
N ASP A 79 -4.54 3.95 11.80
CA ASP A 79 -5.83 4.66 11.88
C ASP A 79 -5.86 5.49 13.16
N ARG A 80 -5.53 6.75 13.00
CA ARG A 80 -5.47 7.68 14.11
C ARG A 80 -6.70 8.58 14.11
N ARG A 81 -7.41 8.63 15.23
CA ARG A 81 -8.69 9.33 15.35
C ARG A 81 -8.69 10.55 16.27
N ASP A 82 -7.54 10.88 16.86
CA ASP A 82 -7.36 12.06 17.70
C ASP A 82 -7.04 13.33 16.89
N LYS A 83 -6.54 13.16 15.68
CA LYS A 83 -6.28 14.26 14.73
C LYS A 83 -6.16 13.76 13.31
N GLU A 84 -6.35 14.67 12.36
CA GLU A 84 -6.12 14.36 10.94
C GLU A 84 -4.63 14.24 10.66
N VAL A 85 -4.27 13.13 10.01
CA VAL A 85 -2.90 12.85 9.59
C VAL A 85 -2.93 12.34 8.15
N THR A 86 -2.06 12.86 7.29
CA THR A 86 -1.92 12.43 5.92
C THR A 86 -0.52 11.84 5.71
N MET A 87 -0.34 11.09 4.63
CA MET A 87 0.99 10.60 4.25
C MET A 87 1.97 11.77 4.13
N LYS A 88 1.54 12.84 3.48
CA LYS A 88 2.35 14.05 3.29
C LYS A 88 2.70 14.71 4.62
N SER A 89 1.75 14.85 5.54
CA SER A 89 1.98 15.50 6.84
C SER A 89 2.92 14.69 7.73
N LYS A 90 2.84 13.37 7.69
CA LYS A 90 3.74 12.49 8.45
C LYS A 90 5.19 12.65 7.99
N VAL A 91 5.40 12.65 6.69
CA VAL A 91 6.75 12.84 6.11
C VAL A 91 7.28 14.24 6.40
N ALA A 92 6.44 15.25 6.24
CA ALA A 92 6.79 16.64 6.52
C ALA A 92 7.20 16.84 7.99
N SER A 93 6.49 16.18 8.92
CA SER A 93 6.80 16.23 10.35
C SER A 93 8.19 15.68 10.65
N VAL A 94 8.56 14.56 10.04
CA VAL A 94 9.89 13.96 10.20
C VAL A 94 10.97 14.86 9.61
N LYS A 95 10.76 15.36 8.41
CA LYS A 95 11.71 16.28 7.75
C LYS A 95 11.94 17.53 8.57
N LYS A 96 10.90 18.09 9.18
CA LYS A 96 11.00 19.25 10.06
C LYS A 96 11.90 18.95 11.26
N ARG A 97 11.74 17.78 11.88
CA ARG A 97 12.57 17.36 13.02
C ARG A 97 14.02 17.14 12.62
N LEU A 98 14.27 16.58 11.46
CA LEU A 98 15.62 16.40 10.92
C LEU A 98 16.32 17.73 10.69
N ARG A 99 15.63 18.73 10.18
CA ARG A 99 16.19 20.07 9.99
C ARG A 99 16.57 20.72 11.32
N LYS A 100 15.76 20.53 12.35
CA LYS A 100 16.09 21.02 13.70
C LYS A 100 17.32 20.33 14.28
N SER A 101 17.46 19.03 14.05
CA SER A 101 18.61 18.26 14.55
C SER A 101 19.91 18.59 13.87
N ALA A 102 19.86 19.10 12.64
CA ALA A 102 21.05 19.46 11.84
C ALA A 102 21.72 20.77 12.29
N LYS A 103 21.12 21.51 13.22
CA LYS A 103 21.67 22.81 13.69
C LYS A 103 22.61 22.64 14.86
#